data_46813a1bf548c2e28f1a6cc85a0bcab2
#
_entry.id   46813a1bf548c2e28f1a6cc85a0bcab2
#
_cell.length_a   1.000
_cell.length_b   1.000
_cell.length_c   1.000
_cell.angle_alpha   90.00
_cell.angle_beta   90.00
_cell.angle_gamma   90.00
#
_symmetry.space_group_name_H-M   'P 1'
#
loop_
_entity.id
_entity.type
_entity.pdbx_description
1 polymer ?
#
loop_
_entity_poly.entity_id
_entity_poly.type
_entity_poly.pdbx_seq_one_letter_code
_entity_poly.pdbx_strand_id
1 'polypeptide(L)'
;MLESWNMKNFFAIIVLGLLLCGNTYAEKKSEDKKPKLRKELSCKYNPRCENFPKVKKIEGIKYPLTMVQKQKGKKPSGENYYIFHFKPKINKPSPYIVIIPSSGGIGQASAATFKRYTDKLLNRGFGVIILDIFYNTGINKGTVSRGPAASMGALSAIEFIKVRFPELTNNKFGVMGGSRGGMTVLSLAGELIRDNYLYKNVNQWFNAGVAFYPSCGKQKLLMPVIVFIGELDEWLSPTNCKLWKQRDEEQISSGLLQIFIYKNAHHGFNKELFKKLERSTSKNHDYAGRAYQYNEFADKDSETKMLDFFETRLN
;
A
#
# COMPACT_ATOMS: atom_id res chain seq x y z
N MET A 1 0.97 -11.44 -55.56
CA MET A 1 0.45 -12.72 -55.01
C MET A 1 0.79 -12.70 -53.52
N LEU A 2 -0.16 -12.34 -52.68
CA LEU A 2 -0.04 -12.35 -51.22
C LEU A 2 -0.80 -13.58 -50.72
N GLU A 3 -0.06 -14.57 -50.28
CA GLU A 3 -0.63 -15.78 -49.69
C GLU A 3 -1.27 -15.46 -48.33
N SER A 4 -2.55 -15.80 -48.23
CA SER A 4 -3.35 -15.69 -47.02
C SER A 4 -2.90 -16.72 -45.99
N TRP A 5 -2.24 -16.27 -44.92
CA TRP A 5 -1.92 -17.11 -43.77
C TRP A 5 -3.18 -17.44 -42.96
N ASN A 6 -3.45 -18.74 -42.89
CA ASN A 6 -4.69 -19.28 -42.34
C ASN A 6 -4.66 -19.23 -40.80
N MET A 7 -5.49 -18.37 -40.20
CA MET A 7 -5.65 -18.17 -38.75
C MET A 7 -5.97 -19.45 -37.95
N LYS A 8 -6.38 -20.51 -38.59
CA LYS A 8 -6.72 -21.80 -37.94
C LYS A 8 -5.49 -22.51 -37.36
N ASN A 9 -4.30 -22.31 -37.94
CA ASN A 9 -3.08 -22.95 -37.45
C ASN A 9 -2.46 -22.26 -36.24
N PHE A 10 -2.84 -21.00 -35.95
CA PHE A 10 -2.33 -20.27 -34.79
C PHE A 10 -3.02 -20.72 -33.49
N PHE A 11 -4.28 -21.12 -33.56
CA PHE A 11 -5.01 -21.65 -32.41
C PHE A 11 -4.58 -23.06 -31.98
N ALA A 12 -4.14 -23.89 -32.91
CA ALA A 12 -3.71 -25.24 -32.61
C ALA A 12 -2.38 -25.30 -31.83
N ILE A 13 -1.46 -24.35 -32.06
CA ILE A 13 -0.16 -24.29 -31.37
C ILE A 13 -0.32 -23.79 -29.92
N ILE A 14 -1.26 -22.89 -29.67
CA ILE A 14 -1.54 -22.36 -28.33
C ILE A 14 -2.23 -23.40 -27.44
N VAL A 15 -3.07 -24.25 -28.01
CA VAL A 15 -3.79 -25.29 -27.26
C VAL A 15 -2.87 -26.47 -26.92
N LEU A 16 -1.90 -26.81 -27.78
CA LEU A 16 -0.95 -27.89 -27.48
C LEU A 16 0.10 -27.49 -26.43
N GLY A 17 0.50 -26.22 -26.36
CA GLY A 17 1.42 -25.70 -25.35
C GLY A 17 0.83 -25.65 -23.94
N LEU A 18 -0.48 -25.63 -23.80
CA LEU A 18 -1.19 -25.61 -22.51
C LEU A 18 -1.48 -27.00 -21.93
N LEU A 19 -1.37 -28.06 -22.74
CA LEU A 19 -1.62 -29.45 -22.33
C LEU A 19 -0.37 -30.19 -21.85
N LEU A 20 0.82 -29.68 -22.10
CA LEU A 20 2.08 -30.33 -21.68
C LEU A 20 2.69 -29.78 -20.37
N CYS A 21 2.10 -28.76 -19.75
CA CYS A 21 2.47 -28.28 -18.41
C CYS A 21 1.47 -28.72 -17.32
N GLY A 22 0.84 -29.86 -17.50
CA GLY A 22 -0.05 -30.48 -16.55
C GLY A 22 0.64 -31.52 -15.68
N ASN A 23 0.62 -31.27 -14.39
CA ASN A 23 0.69 -32.25 -13.30
C ASN A 23 2.03 -32.86 -12.91
N THR A 24 2.67 -32.27 -11.92
CA THR A 24 3.18 -33.01 -10.76
C THR A 24 3.27 -32.09 -9.54
N TYR A 25 2.13 -31.75 -8.93
CA TYR A 25 2.10 -31.35 -7.53
C TYR A 25 1.23 -32.36 -6.78
N ALA A 26 1.87 -33.34 -6.17
CA ALA A 26 1.25 -34.22 -5.21
C ALA A 26 0.64 -33.38 -4.10
N GLU A 27 -0.67 -33.49 -3.93
CA GLU A 27 -1.37 -33.00 -2.75
C GLU A 27 -0.83 -33.71 -1.51
N LYS A 28 0.14 -33.10 -0.82
CA LYS A 28 0.34 -33.37 0.57
C LYS A 28 -0.85 -32.76 1.31
N LYS A 29 -1.78 -33.62 1.75
CA LYS A 29 -2.74 -33.28 2.82
C LYS A 29 -1.93 -32.70 3.98
N SER A 30 -1.92 -31.39 4.12
CA SER A 30 -1.46 -30.74 5.34
C SER A 30 -2.56 -30.93 6.37
N GLU A 31 -2.29 -31.76 7.38
CA GLU A 31 -3.05 -31.73 8.62
C GLU A 31 -3.29 -30.30 9.04
N ASP A 32 -4.55 -29.97 9.33
CA ASP A 32 -5.00 -28.69 9.90
C ASP A 32 -4.30 -28.45 11.25
N LYS A 33 -3.03 -28.07 11.20
CA LYS A 33 -2.40 -27.43 12.34
C LYS A 33 -3.04 -26.04 12.43
N LYS A 34 -4.02 -25.90 13.35
CA LYS A 34 -4.51 -24.60 13.83
C LYS A 34 -3.32 -23.65 13.85
N PRO A 35 -3.39 -22.47 13.20
CA PRO A 35 -2.27 -21.56 13.16
C PRO A 35 -1.85 -21.31 14.60
N LYS A 36 -0.65 -21.78 15.00
CA LYS A 36 -0.07 -21.44 16.30
C LYS A 36 -0.14 -19.92 16.37
N LEU A 37 -0.94 -19.41 17.32
CA LEU A 37 -1.01 -17.99 17.63
C LEU A 37 0.44 -17.52 17.61
N ARG A 38 0.77 -16.64 16.64
CA ARG A 38 2.12 -16.05 16.60
C ARG A 38 2.33 -15.48 17.99
N LYS A 39 3.40 -15.92 18.67
CA LYS A 39 3.86 -15.34 19.93
C LYS A 39 3.57 -13.86 19.86
N GLU A 40 2.75 -13.36 20.80
CA GLU A 40 2.28 -11.99 20.84
C GLU A 40 3.47 -11.06 20.57
N LEU A 41 3.41 -10.39 19.44
CA LEU A 41 4.37 -9.35 19.10
C LEU A 41 4.37 -8.40 20.29
N SER A 42 5.53 -8.15 20.86
CA SER A 42 5.70 -7.26 22.01
C SER A 42 4.73 -6.09 21.90
N CYS A 43 3.83 -5.93 22.86
CA CYS A 43 2.79 -4.90 22.85
C CYS A 43 3.33 -3.47 22.74
N LYS A 44 4.64 -3.28 22.97
CA LYS A 44 5.33 -2.00 22.81
C LYS A 44 5.13 -1.35 21.42
N TYR A 45 4.91 -2.17 20.37
CA TYR A 45 4.82 -1.68 18.98
C TYR A 45 3.62 -2.26 18.21
N ASN A 46 2.68 -2.90 18.88
CA ASN A 46 1.52 -3.49 18.22
C ASN A 46 0.29 -2.63 18.47
N PRO A 47 -0.31 -2.01 17.44
CA PRO A 47 -1.52 -1.20 17.59
C PRO A 47 -2.73 -1.99 18.09
N ARG A 48 -2.64 -3.32 18.15
CA ARG A 48 -3.67 -4.20 18.70
C ARG A 48 -3.53 -4.41 20.21
N CYS A 49 -2.47 -3.92 20.82
CA CYS A 49 -2.24 -4.00 22.24
C CYS A 49 -2.78 -2.76 22.96
N GLU A 50 -3.12 -2.92 24.26
CA GLU A 50 -3.72 -1.87 25.10
C GLU A 50 -2.85 -0.60 25.23
N ASN A 51 -1.54 -0.72 25.03
CA ASN A 51 -0.58 0.38 25.07
C ASN A 51 -0.52 1.25 23.82
N PHE A 52 -1.20 0.87 22.73
CA PHE A 52 -1.49 1.78 21.65
C PHE A 52 -2.60 2.75 22.13
N PRO A 53 -2.53 4.05 21.84
CA PRO A 53 -3.57 4.98 22.28
C PRO A 53 -4.92 4.38 21.94
N LYS A 54 -5.81 4.23 22.94
CA LYS A 54 -7.05 3.43 22.90
C LYS A 54 -7.79 3.63 21.59
N VAL A 55 -7.46 2.78 20.64
CA VAL A 55 -8.14 2.74 19.35
C VAL A 55 -9.39 1.93 19.59
N LYS A 56 -10.56 2.55 19.55
CA LYS A 56 -11.80 1.79 19.45
C LYS A 56 -11.68 0.96 18.19
N LYS A 57 -11.62 -0.36 18.34
CA LYS A 57 -11.73 -1.30 17.25
C LYS A 57 -13.05 -1.01 16.55
N ILE A 58 -12.99 -0.41 15.38
CA ILE A 58 -14.18 -0.08 14.61
C ILE A 58 -14.43 -1.30 13.73
N GLU A 59 -15.63 -1.84 13.81
CA GLU A 59 -16.07 -2.91 12.91
C GLU A 59 -15.84 -2.49 11.47
N GLY A 60 -15.21 -3.37 10.72
CA GLY A 60 -14.67 -3.05 9.44
C GLY A 60 -15.71 -2.70 8.38
N ILE A 61 -15.27 -1.99 7.40
CA ILE A 61 -16.01 -1.68 6.19
C ILE A 61 -16.20 -2.97 5.41
N LYS A 62 -17.44 -3.32 5.08
CA LYS A 62 -17.72 -4.44 4.18
C LYS A 62 -17.13 -4.16 2.81
N TYR A 63 -16.17 -4.96 2.42
CA TYR A 63 -15.58 -4.89 1.10
C TYR A 63 -16.42 -5.67 0.09
N PRO A 64 -16.81 -5.09 -1.04
CA PRO A 64 -17.41 -5.86 -2.11
C PRO A 64 -16.33 -6.70 -2.82
N LEU A 65 -15.87 -7.77 -2.18
CA LEU A 65 -14.88 -8.72 -2.72
C LEU A 65 -15.36 -9.43 -4.00
N THR A 66 -16.56 -9.15 -4.44
CA THR A 66 -17.30 -9.89 -5.46
C THR A 66 -16.59 -10.02 -6.80
N MET A 67 -15.60 -9.18 -7.12
CA MET A 67 -14.98 -9.22 -8.45
C MET A 67 -13.62 -9.91 -8.52
N VAL A 68 -12.74 -9.71 -7.56
CA VAL A 68 -11.41 -10.35 -7.57
C VAL A 68 -11.52 -11.86 -7.32
N GLN A 69 -12.52 -12.28 -6.58
CA GLN A 69 -12.73 -13.70 -6.25
C GLN A 69 -13.56 -14.43 -7.30
N LYS A 70 -14.46 -13.77 -8.05
CA LYS A 70 -15.13 -14.39 -9.19
C LYS A 70 -14.16 -14.88 -10.25
N GLN A 71 -13.04 -14.20 -10.45
CA GLN A 71 -11.98 -14.62 -11.38
C GLN A 71 -11.21 -15.86 -10.89
N LYS A 72 -11.29 -16.22 -9.60
CA LYS A 72 -10.55 -17.36 -9.01
C LYS A 72 -11.45 -18.48 -8.48
N GLY A 73 -12.76 -18.45 -8.71
CA GLY A 73 -13.70 -19.49 -8.29
C GLY A 73 -13.87 -19.66 -6.76
N LYS A 74 -13.37 -18.73 -5.95
CA LYS A 74 -13.54 -18.76 -4.49
C LYS A 74 -14.79 -17.98 -4.06
N LYS A 75 -15.56 -18.54 -3.13
CA LYS A 75 -16.68 -17.82 -2.51
C LYS A 75 -16.17 -16.58 -1.80
N PRO A 76 -16.83 -15.41 -1.92
CA PRO A 76 -16.51 -14.24 -1.12
C PRO A 76 -16.73 -14.60 0.35
N SER A 77 -15.70 -14.60 1.16
CA SER A 77 -15.88 -14.49 2.59
C SER A 77 -16.39 -13.07 2.87
N GLY A 78 -17.51 -12.94 3.56
CA GLY A 78 -18.12 -11.65 3.90
C GLY A 78 -17.31 -10.88 4.94
N GLU A 79 -16.02 -10.66 4.66
CA GLU A 79 -15.02 -10.21 5.60
C GLU A 79 -14.90 -8.71 5.62
N ASN A 80 -14.76 -8.15 6.80
CA ASN A 80 -14.62 -6.75 7.04
C ASN A 80 -13.14 -6.37 7.15
N TYR A 81 -12.71 -5.26 6.52
CA TYR A 81 -11.42 -4.68 6.83
C TYR A 81 -11.42 -4.11 8.23
N TYR A 82 -10.31 -4.27 8.94
CA TYR A 82 -10.09 -3.57 10.18
C TYR A 82 -9.38 -2.26 9.89
N ILE A 83 -9.85 -1.21 10.53
CA ILE A 83 -9.19 0.08 10.52
C ILE A 83 -8.90 0.52 11.94
N PHE A 84 -7.79 1.23 12.12
CA PHE A 84 -7.50 1.96 13.33
C PHE A 84 -7.78 3.42 13.05
N HIS A 85 -8.79 3.99 13.69
CA HIS A 85 -9.21 5.36 13.51
C HIS A 85 -8.73 6.23 14.66
N PHE A 86 -7.98 7.27 14.32
CA PHE A 86 -7.49 8.29 15.23
C PHE A 86 -8.13 9.62 14.86
N LYS A 87 -8.96 10.14 15.77
CA LYS A 87 -9.64 11.42 15.58
C LYS A 87 -8.65 12.57 15.59
N PRO A 88 -8.90 13.66 14.84
CA PRO A 88 -8.11 14.89 14.97
C PRO A 88 -8.09 15.37 16.43
N LYS A 89 -6.98 15.95 16.87
CA LYS A 89 -6.85 16.51 18.22
C LYS A 89 -7.60 17.84 18.38
N ILE A 90 -7.93 18.48 17.28
CA ILE A 90 -8.64 19.75 17.24
C ILE A 90 -10.15 19.50 17.00
N ASN A 91 -10.97 20.28 17.67
CA ASN A 91 -12.44 20.15 17.57
C ASN A 91 -13.00 20.96 16.39
N LYS A 92 -12.49 20.70 15.18
CA LYS A 92 -12.99 21.27 13.92
C LYS A 92 -12.86 20.24 12.80
N PRO A 93 -13.64 20.37 11.71
CA PRO A 93 -13.46 19.53 10.53
C PRO A 93 -12.02 19.59 10.01
N SER A 94 -11.44 18.44 9.79
CA SER A 94 -10.02 18.30 9.44
C SER A 94 -9.84 17.34 8.28
N PRO A 95 -8.78 17.47 7.48
CA PRO A 95 -8.44 16.47 6.50
C PRO A 95 -7.98 15.17 7.18
N TYR A 96 -8.12 14.07 6.48
CA TYR A 96 -7.74 12.74 6.97
C TYR A 96 -6.64 12.11 6.12
N ILE A 97 -5.73 11.38 6.77
CA ILE A 97 -4.67 10.63 6.11
C ILE A 97 -4.93 9.12 6.29
N VAL A 98 -4.99 8.39 5.19
CA VAL A 98 -5.09 6.92 5.19
C VAL A 98 -3.69 6.33 5.02
N ILE A 99 -3.25 5.54 5.99
CA ILE A 99 -1.97 4.83 5.97
C ILE A 99 -2.21 3.40 5.50
N ILE A 100 -1.56 3.04 4.38
CA ILE A 100 -1.63 1.71 3.79
C ILE A 100 -0.36 0.93 4.17
N PRO A 101 -0.47 -0.20 4.87
CA PRO A 101 0.67 -1.02 5.24
C PRO A 101 1.40 -1.63 4.03
N SER A 102 2.67 -1.93 4.24
CA SER A 102 3.48 -2.74 3.32
C SER A 102 3.00 -4.20 3.30
N SER A 103 3.62 -5.05 2.47
CA SER A 103 3.32 -6.49 2.39
C SER A 103 3.41 -7.25 3.72
N GLY A 104 4.17 -6.73 4.67
CA GLY A 104 4.24 -7.28 6.03
C GLY A 104 3.03 -6.98 6.91
N GLY A 105 2.11 -6.12 6.46
CA GLY A 105 1.00 -5.64 7.26
C GLY A 105 1.46 -4.76 8.43
N ILE A 106 0.65 -4.71 9.49
CA ILE A 106 0.99 -4.03 10.74
C ILE A 106 1.80 -5.01 11.60
N GLY A 107 3.06 -5.20 11.23
CA GLY A 107 4.02 -6.01 11.97
C GLY A 107 4.94 -5.14 12.83
N GLN A 108 5.80 -5.78 13.64
CA GLN A 108 6.70 -5.11 14.57
C GLN A 108 7.57 -4.01 13.90
N ALA A 109 8.10 -4.30 12.71
CA ALA A 109 8.93 -3.34 11.95
C ALA A 109 8.17 -2.12 11.44
N SER A 110 6.85 -2.21 11.29
CA SER A 110 6.02 -1.12 10.75
C SER A 110 5.25 -0.38 11.84
N ALA A 111 4.93 -1.05 12.95
CA ALA A 111 4.05 -0.50 13.97
C ALA A 111 4.64 0.75 14.64
N ALA A 112 5.95 0.75 14.96
CA ALA A 112 6.63 1.91 15.53
C ALA A 112 6.61 3.11 14.58
N THR A 113 6.90 2.88 13.30
CA THR A 113 6.84 3.90 12.24
C THR A 113 5.43 4.46 12.07
N PHE A 114 4.41 3.58 12.05
CA PHE A 114 3.01 4.02 11.93
C PHE A 114 2.57 4.83 13.15
N LYS A 115 2.97 4.41 14.36
CA LYS A 115 2.69 5.19 15.56
C LYS A 115 3.30 6.59 15.47
N ARG A 116 4.58 6.67 15.11
CA ARG A 116 5.29 7.96 14.97
C ARG A 116 4.60 8.87 13.95
N TYR A 117 4.29 8.36 12.78
CA TYR A 117 3.58 9.15 11.75
C TYR A 117 2.19 9.56 12.20
N THR A 118 1.46 8.66 12.86
CA THR A 118 0.14 8.99 13.43
C THR A 118 0.24 10.14 14.43
N ASP A 119 1.18 10.07 15.38
CA ASP A 119 1.37 11.12 16.39
C ASP A 119 1.72 12.47 15.73
N LYS A 120 2.62 12.46 14.74
CA LYS A 120 3.01 13.67 13.99
C LYS A 120 1.84 14.28 13.20
N LEU A 121 1.09 13.47 12.47
CA LEU A 121 -0.06 13.91 11.71
C LEU A 121 -1.18 14.46 12.61
N LEU A 122 -1.47 13.79 13.72
CA LEU A 122 -2.43 14.28 14.71
C LEU A 122 -2.01 15.63 15.31
N ASN A 123 -0.70 15.83 15.54
CA ASN A 123 -0.16 17.10 16.06
C ASN A 123 -0.26 18.24 15.02
N ARG A 124 -0.33 17.90 13.71
CA ARG A 124 -0.58 18.85 12.62
C ARG A 124 -2.08 19.03 12.31
N GLY A 125 -2.96 18.42 13.12
CA GLY A 125 -4.41 18.58 13.01
C GLY A 125 -5.10 17.64 12.05
N PHE A 126 -4.41 16.66 11.48
CA PHE A 126 -5.02 15.63 10.63
C PHE A 126 -5.75 14.57 11.47
N GLY A 127 -6.83 14.01 10.92
CA GLY A 127 -7.31 12.70 11.36
C GLY A 127 -6.51 11.60 10.67
N VAL A 128 -6.37 10.43 11.30
CA VAL A 128 -5.58 9.33 10.73
C VAL A 128 -6.36 8.02 10.74
N ILE A 129 -6.27 7.29 9.64
CA ILE A 129 -6.74 5.91 9.54
C ILE A 129 -5.56 5.02 9.16
N ILE A 130 -5.31 3.96 9.92
CA ILE A 130 -4.43 2.89 9.49
C ILE A 130 -5.30 1.73 9.01
N LEU A 131 -5.12 1.33 7.75
CA LEU A 131 -5.88 0.25 7.14
C LEU A 131 -5.21 -1.10 7.42
N ASP A 132 -5.85 -2.00 8.16
CA ASP A 132 -5.36 -3.37 8.38
C ASP A 132 -6.05 -4.37 7.44
N ILE A 133 -5.53 -4.45 6.23
CA ILE A 133 -6.08 -5.34 5.18
C ILE A 133 -5.79 -6.83 5.40
N PHE A 134 -4.96 -7.17 6.39
CA PHE A 134 -4.54 -8.57 6.62
C PHE A 134 -5.13 -9.21 7.88
N TYR A 135 -5.81 -8.44 8.71
CA TYR A 135 -6.33 -8.96 9.96
C TYR A 135 -7.69 -9.62 9.74
N ASN A 136 -7.79 -10.90 10.08
CA ASN A 136 -9.02 -11.69 10.01
C ASN A 136 -9.72 -11.70 8.63
N THR A 137 -9.02 -11.37 7.57
CA THR A 137 -9.61 -11.28 6.22
C THR A 137 -9.46 -12.58 5.43
N GLY A 138 -8.86 -13.63 6.01
CA GLY A 138 -8.50 -14.84 5.24
C GLY A 138 -7.55 -14.57 4.07
N ILE A 139 -7.21 -13.31 3.85
CA ILE A 139 -6.35 -12.88 2.76
C ILE A 139 -4.91 -13.23 3.08
N ASN A 140 -4.35 -14.17 2.33
CA ASN A 140 -2.95 -14.53 2.48
C ASN A 140 -2.06 -13.35 2.04
N LYS A 141 -1.07 -12.99 2.87
CA LYS A 141 -0.11 -11.89 2.61
C LYS A 141 0.52 -11.95 1.20
N GLY A 142 0.62 -13.12 0.60
CA GLY A 142 1.10 -13.31 -0.76
C GLY A 142 0.10 -12.95 -1.87
N THR A 143 -1.20 -13.01 -1.60
CA THR A 143 -2.26 -12.81 -2.61
C THR A 143 -2.77 -11.37 -2.72
N VAL A 144 -2.71 -10.58 -1.66
CA VAL A 144 -3.14 -9.16 -1.66
C VAL A 144 -2.17 -8.27 -2.40
N SER A 145 -1.09 -8.84 -2.85
CA SER A 145 0.06 -8.10 -3.33
C SER A 145 -0.16 -7.27 -4.59
N ARG A 146 -1.27 -7.39 -5.27
CA ARG A 146 -1.40 -6.80 -6.60
C ARG A 146 -2.68 -5.99 -6.76
N GLY A 147 -2.75 -4.87 -6.07
CA GLY A 147 -3.52 -3.70 -6.49
C GLY A 147 -4.94 -3.55 -5.96
N PRO A 148 -5.99 -4.21 -6.46
CA PRO A 148 -7.37 -3.72 -6.26
C PRO A 148 -7.84 -3.71 -4.80
N ALA A 149 -7.48 -4.73 -4.01
CA ALA A 149 -7.99 -4.86 -2.64
C ALA A 149 -7.55 -3.73 -1.70
N ALA A 150 -6.26 -3.35 -1.75
CA ALA A 150 -5.76 -2.27 -0.91
C ALA A 150 -6.30 -0.90 -1.35
N SER A 151 -6.43 -0.69 -2.67
CA SER A 151 -7.01 0.54 -3.23
C SER A 151 -8.47 0.70 -2.83
N MET A 152 -9.28 -0.36 -2.98
CA MET A 152 -10.69 -0.34 -2.56
C MET A 152 -10.85 -0.17 -1.06
N GLY A 153 -10.00 -0.83 -0.25
CA GLY A 153 -10.00 -0.63 1.20
C GLY A 153 -9.70 0.81 1.59
N ALA A 154 -8.75 1.45 0.91
CA ALA A 154 -8.42 2.85 1.15
C ALA A 154 -9.57 3.80 0.76
N LEU A 155 -10.22 3.57 -0.38
CA LEU A 155 -11.39 4.34 -0.81
C LEU A 155 -12.59 4.13 0.12
N SER A 156 -12.81 2.90 0.58
CA SER A 156 -13.85 2.60 1.57
C SER A 156 -13.60 3.27 2.92
N ALA A 157 -12.33 3.50 3.30
CA ALA A 157 -11.99 4.26 4.50
C ALA A 157 -12.42 5.74 4.41
N ILE A 158 -12.34 6.34 3.22
CA ILE A 158 -12.88 7.70 2.98
C ILE A 158 -14.39 7.71 3.25
N GLU A 159 -15.11 6.79 2.61
CA GLU A 159 -16.56 6.70 2.73
C GLU A 159 -16.99 6.44 4.18
N PHE A 160 -16.28 5.56 4.89
CA PHE A 160 -16.50 5.31 6.29
C PHE A 160 -16.43 6.60 7.15
N ILE A 161 -15.39 7.42 6.98
CA ILE A 161 -15.23 8.66 7.73
C ILE A 161 -16.35 9.64 7.40
N LYS A 162 -16.67 9.80 6.13
CA LYS A 162 -17.72 10.74 5.70
C LYS A 162 -19.10 10.37 6.24
N VAL A 163 -19.41 9.09 6.29
CA VAL A 163 -20.71 8.61 6.77
C VAL A 163 -20.81 8.59 8.29
N ARG A 164 -19.72 8.20 8.95
CA ARG A 164 -19.73 7.98 10.42
C ARG A 164 -19.31 9.19 11.23
N PHE A 165 -18.54 10.09 10.66
CA PHE A 165 -17.94 11.25 11.31
C PHE A 165 -17.93 12.47 10.39
N PRO A 166 -19.09 12.83 9.80
CA PRO A 166 -19.15 13.94 8.84
C PRO A 166 -18.69 15.26 9.47
N GLU A 167 -18.92 15.42 10.78
CA GLU A 167 -18.53 16.59 11.56
C GLU A 167 -17.03 16.74 11.78
N LEU A 168 -16.26 15.65 11.57
CA LEU A 168 -14.81 15.63 11.79
C LEU A 168 -14.00 15.82 10.51
N THR A 169 -14.64 15.80 9.34
CA THR A 169 -13.93 15.86 8.06
C THR A 169 -14.26 17.12 7.26
N ASN A 170 -13.23 17.76 6.70
CA ASN A 170 -13.38 18.79 5.68
C ASN A 170 -13.48 18.22 4.25
N ASN A 171 -13.69 16.91 4.11
CA ASN A 171 -13.76 16.18 2.84
C ASN A 171 -12.47 16.11 2.01
N LYS A 172 -11.32 16.48 2.57
CA LYS A 172 -10.03 16.27 1.92
C LYS A 172 -9.33 15.07 2.54
N PHE A 173 -8.75 14.24 1.68
CA PHE A 173 -8.11 12.99 2.07
C PHE A 173 -6.74 12.85 1.44
N GLY A 174 -5.75 12.55 2.27
CA GLY A 174 -4.43 12.09 1.84
C GLY A 174 -4.29 10.60 1.98
N VAL A 175 -3.37 10.00 1.22
CA VAL A 175 -3.01 8.60 1.33
C VAL A 175 -1.51 8.43 1.38
N MET A 176 -1.02 7.54 2.26
CA MET A 176 0.40 7.24 2.32
C MET A 176 0.66 5.76 2.53
N GLY A 177 1.84 5.31 2.11
CA GLY A 177 2.24 3.93 2.33
C GLY A 177 3.68 3.64 1.93
N GLY A 178 4.23 2.54 2.43
CA GLY A 178 5.58 2.09 2.11
C GLY A 178 5.60 0.78 1.33
N SER A 179 6.57 0.60 0.42
CA SER A 179 6.72 -0.60 -0.38
C SER A 179 5.45 -0.88 -1.18
N ARG A 180 4.79 -2.00 -0.94
CA ARG A 180 3.49 -2.31 -1.54
C ARG A 180 2.41 -1.25 -1.24
N GLY A 181 2.37 -0.69 -0.03
CA GLY A 181 1.50 0.43 0.29
C GLY A 181 1.81 1.66 -0.56
N GLY A 182 3.09 1.93 -0.81
CA GLY A 182 3.53 3.00 -1.72
C GLY A 182 3.12 2.74 -3.18
N MET A 183 3.20 1.48 -3.64
CA MET A 183 2.68 1.10 -4.96
C MET A 183 1.16 1.30 -5.05
N THR A 184 0.42 1.03 -3.97
CA THR A 184 -1.02 1.30 -3.91
C THR A 184 -1.32 2.79 -3.99
N VAL A 185 -0.52 3.64 -3.33
CA VAL A 185 -0.63 5.10 -3.46
C VAL A 185 -0.46 5.54 -4.91
N LEU A 186 0.58 5.06 -5.59
CA LEU A 186 0.79 5.36 -7.01
C LEU A 186 -0.39 4.88 -7.87
N SER A 187 -0.88 3.66 -7.62
CA SER A 187 -2.05 3.13 -8.33
C SER A 187 -3.29 4.01 -8.14
N LEU A 188 -3.58 4.46 -6.92
CA LEU A 188 -4.69 5.36 -6.62
C LEU A 188 -4.55 6.74 -7.27
N ALA A 189 -3.31 7.19 -7.47
CA ALA A 189 -3.03 8.46 -8.13
C ALA A 189 -3.13 8.38 -9.65
N GLY A 190 -2.98 7.20 -10.24
CA GLY A 190 -2.92 7.01 -11.68
C GLY A 190 -4.29 6.95 -12.37
N GLU A 191 -4.34 7.49 -13.59
CA GLU A 191 -5.53 7.47 -14.46
C GLU A 191 -6.06 6.05 -14.70
N LEU A 192 -5.18 5.06 -14.91
CA LEU A 192 -5.56 3.68 -15.23
C LEU A 192 -6.47 3.03 -14.18
N ILE A 193 -6.29 3.35 -12.89
CA ILE A 193 -7.17 2.84 -11.84
C ILE A 193 -8.51 3.56 -11.87
N ARG A 194 -8.51 4.88 -12.07
CA ARG A 194 -9.73 5.68 -12.12
C ARG A 194 -10.65 5.28 -13.28
N ASP A 195 -10.06 4.95 -14.43
CA ASP A 195 -10.78 4.53 -15.62
C ASP A 195 -11.24 3.07 -15.59
N ASN A 196 -10.73 2.30 -14.64
CA ASN A 196 -11.12 0.91 -14.49
C ASN A 196 -12.57 0.80 -14.01
N TYR A 197 -13.35 -0.09 -14.67
CA TYR A 197 -14.76 -0.31 -14.39
C TYR A 197 -15.09 -0.62 -12.92
N LEU A 198 -14.15 -1.19 -12.15
CA LEU A 198 -14.31 -1.47 -10.73
C LEU A 198 -14.49 -0.20 -9.89
N TYR A 199 -14.03 0.94 -10.39
CA TYR A 199 -13.98 2.21 -9.68
C TYR A 199 -14.93 3.26 -10.27
N LYS A 200 -15.73 2.90 -11.28
CA LYS A 200 -16.67 3.85 -11.96
C LYS A 200 -17.66 4.51 -11.02
N ASN A 201 -18.03 3.84 -9.94
CA ASN A 201 -19.02 4.35 -8.98
C ASN A 201 -18.36 4.97 -7.73
N VAL A 202 -17.04 5.20 -7.75
CA VAL A 202 -16.34 5.84 -6.65
C VAL A 202 -16.42 7.36 -6.82
N ASN A 203 -17.24 7.99 -6.00
CA ASN A 203 -17.47 9.44 -6.05
C ASN A 203 -16.41 10.25 -5.30
N GLN A 204 -15.55 9.58 -4.52
CA GLN A 204 -14.56 10.23 -3.68
C GLN A 204 -13.19 9.63 -3.87
N TRP A 205 -12.22 10.51 -4.10
CA TRP A 205 -10.83 10.14 -4.31
C TRP A 205 -9.92 10.90 -3.35
N PHE A 206 -8.67 10.43 -3.25
CA PHE A 206 -7.64 11.13 -2.53
C PHE A 206 -7.22 12.42 -3.24
N ASN A 207 -6.83 13.41 -2.46
CA ASN A 207 -6.38 14.72 -2.93
C ASN A 207 -4.85 14.82 -2.98
N ALA A 208 -4.12 13.97 -2.24
CA ALA A 208 -2.66 13.93 -2.20
C ALA A 208 -2.14 12.56 -1.80
N GLY A 209 -0.96 12.18 -2.31
CA GLY A 209 -0.35 10.88 -2.04
C GLY A 209 1.12 10.95 -1.64
N VAL A 210 1.53 10.10 -0.68
CA VAL A 210 2.94 9.94 -0.27
C VAL A 210 3.34 8.49 -0.40
N ALA A 211 4.31 8.20 -1.25
CA ALA A 211 4.79 6.86 -1.54
C ALA A 211 6.24 6.68 -1.08
N PHE A 212 6.45 5.87 -0.04
CA PHE A 212 7.78 5.47 0.41
C PHE A 212 8.25 4.23 -0.32
N TYR A 213 9.41 4.31 -0.94
CA TYR A 213 10.10 3.22 -1.66
C TYR A 213 9.15 2.33 -2.47
N PRO A 214 8.36 2.92 -3.40
CA PRO A 214 7.48 2.16 -4.29
C PRO A 214 8.25 1.59 -5.48
N SER A 215 7.64 0.65 -6.22
CA SER A 215 8.03 0.42 -7.60
C SER A 215 7.47 1.55 -8.46
N CYS A 216 8.35 2.35 -9.03
CA CYS A 216 7.96 3.42 -9.95
C CYS A 216 7.66 2.89 -11.35
N GLY A 217 6.73 3.54 -12.02
CA GLY A 217 6.42 3.37 -13.43
C GLY A 217 5.79 4.64 -13.97
N LYS A 218 6.14 5.02 -15.21
CA LYS A 218 5.54 6.20 -15.83
C LYS A 218 4.03 6.00 -15.95
N GLN A 219 3.28 6.91 -15.38
CA GLN A 219 1.82 6.96 -15.46
C GLN A 219 1.34 8.40 -15.36
N LYS A 220 0.20 8.68 -15.95
CA LYS A 220 -0.47 9.96 -15.79
C LYS A 220 -1.11 10.03 -14.40
N LEU A 221 -0.71 11.02 -13.61
CA LEU A 221 -1.23 11.26 -12.27
C LEU A 221 -2.44 12.21 -12.34
N LEU A 222 -3.42 11.92 -11.50
CA LEU A 222 -4.64 12.71 -11.34
C LEU A 222 -4.71 13.42 -9.98
N MET A 223 -3.71 13.22 -9.13
CA MET A 223 -3.51 13.94 -7.88
C MET A 223 -2.02 14.14 -7.61
N PRO A 224 -1.62 15.18 -6.86
CA PRO A 224 -0.24 15.36 -6.44
C PRO A 224 0.32 14.17 -5.66
N VAL A 225 1.55 13.75 -6.00
CA VAL A 225 2.25 12.65 -5.31
C VAL A 225 3.69 13.03 -5.03
N ILE A 226 4.15 12.73 -3.82
CA ILE A 226 5.57 12.74 -3.46
C ILE A 226 6.08 11.31 -3.27
N VAL A 227 7.22 11.01 -3.86
CA VAL A 227 7.88 9.69 -3.82
C VAL A 227 9.23 9.82 -3.13
N PHE A 228 9.47 8.95 -2.16
CA PHE A 228 10.75 8.81 -1.47
C PHE A 228 11.32 7.42 -1.72
N ILE A 229 12.55 7.32 -2.20
CA ILE A 229 13.20 6.04 -2.47
C ILE A 229 14.69 6.09 -2.11
N GLY A 230 15.22 4.97 -1.62
CA GLY A 230 16.65 4.83 -1.35
C GLY A 230 17.42 4.52 -2.64
N GLU A 231 18.62 5.08 -2.78
CA GLU A 231 19.50 4.80 -3.92
C GLU A 231 19.98 3.34 -3.94
N LEU A 232 20.12 2.74 -2.76
CA LEU A 232 20.55 1.35 -2.54
C LEU A 232 19.38 0.39 -2.33
N ASP A 233 18.17 0.75 -2.78
CA ASP A 233 17.01 -0.12 -2.66
C ASP A 233 17.13 -1.34 -3.57
N GLU A 234 17.41 -2.51 -2.96
CA GLU A 234 17.51 -3.80 -3.67
C GLU A 234 16.13 -4.47 -3.86
N TRP A 235 15.08 -4.00 -3.18
CA TRP A 235 13.73 -4.58 -3.26
C TRP A 235 12.95 -4.04 -4.43
N LEU A 236 12.98 -2.73 -4.60
CA LEU A 236 12.28 -2.03 -5.66
C LEU A 236 13.26 -1.02 -6.27
N SER A 237 13.81 -1.39 -7.43
CA SER A 237 14.90 -0.65 -8.05
C SER A 237 14.61 0.85 -8.17
N PRO A 238 15.51 1.73 -7.72
CA PRO A 238 15.37 3.17 -7.87
C PRO A 238 15.52 3.64 -9.32
N THR A 239 16.02 2.78 -10.22
CA THR A 239 16.26 3.14 -11.63
C THR A 239 15.00 3.63 -12.30
N ASN A 240 13.88 2.95 -12.11
CA ASN A 240 12.60 3.37 -12.72
C ASN A 240 12.12 4.72 -12.17
N CYS A 241 12.36 5.01 -10.88
CA CYS A 241 12.04 6.31 -10.29
C CYS A 241 12.95 7.42 -10.86
N LYS A 242 14.25 7.13 -11.05
CA LYS A 242 15.20 8.04 -11.73
C LYS A 242 14.74 8.36 -13.15
N LEU A 243 14.39 7.32 -13.91
CA LEU A 243 13.90 7.47 -15.29
C LEU A 243 12.58 8.26 -15.34
N TRP A 244 11.65 7.98 -14.43
CA TRP A 244 10.38 8.70 -14.37
C TRP A 244 10.62 10.19 -14.07
N LYS A 245 11.45 10.49 -13.08
CA LYS A 245 11.85 11.88 -12.76
C LYS A 245 12.47 12.62 -13.95
N GLN A 246 13.29 11.92 -14.77
CA GLN A 246 13.96 12.55 -15.92
C GLN A 246 13.04 12.74 -17.13
N ARG A 247 12.03 11.92 -17.30
CA ARG A 247 11.21 11.84 -18.53
C ARG A 247 9.83 12.46 -18.41
N ASP A 248 9.45 12.90 -17.23
CA ASP A 248 8.11 13.44 -16.97
C ASP A 248 8.17 14.86 -16.42
N GLU A 249 8.77 15.72 -17.23
CA GLU A 249 8.98 17.15 -16.88
C GLU A 249 7.64 17.86 -16.67
N GLU A 250 6.61 17.52 -17.41
CA GLU A 250 5.28 18.10 -17.29
C GLU A 250 4.67 17.87 -15.89
N GLN A 251 4.68 16.64 -15.40
CA GLN A 251 4.14 16.34 -14.07
C GLN A 251 5.02 16.86 -12.94
N ILE A 252 6.34 16.98 -13.18
CA ILE A 252 7.27 17.59 -12.23
C ILE A 252 7.04 19.11 -12.14
N SER A 253 7.01 19.81 -13.28
CA SER A 253 6.84 21.27 -13.32
C SER A 253 5.46 21.72 -12.86
N SER A 254 4.42 20.94 -13.13
CA SER A 254 3.07 21.19 -12.60
C SER A 254 2.91 20.89 -11.11
N GLY A 255 3.92 20.29 -10.46
CA GLY A 255 3.87 19.91 -9.05
C GLY A 255 2.99 18.68 -8.75
N LEU A 256 2.58 17.93 -9.79
CA LEU A 256 1.87 16.66 -9.64
C LEU A 256 2.80 15.54 -9.17
N LEU A 257 4.08 15.60 -9.54
CA LEU A 257 5.07 14.58 -9.18
C LEU A 257 6.30 15.21 -8.53
N GLN A 258 6.66 14.72 -7.35
CA GLN A 258 7.94 15.00 -6.71
C GLN A 258 8.64 13.69 -6.40
N ILE A 259 9.92 13.54 -6.75
CA ILE A 259 10.70 12.31 -6.48
C ILE A 259 12.00 12.68 -5.78
N PHE A 260 12.20 12.15 -4.57
CA PHE A 260 13.41 12.27 -3.78
C PHE A 260 14.12 10.92 -3.69
N ILE A 261 15.39 10.91 -4.10
CA ILE A 261 16.25 9.72 -4.10
C ILE A 261 17.34 9.97 -3.07
N TYR A 262 17.32 9.17 -1.99
CA TYR A 262 18.25 9.33 -0.87
C TYR A 262 19.51 8.51 -1.08
N LYS A 263 20.66 9.19 -1.10
CA LYS A 263 21.98 8.53 -1.18
C LYS A 263 22.17 7.60 0.03
N ASN A 264 22.83 6.47 -0.18
CA ASN A 264 23.16 5.50 0.88
C ASN A 264 21.94 4.99 1.67
N ALA A 265 20.72 5.11 1.16
CA ALA A 265 19.53 4.60 1.81
C ALA A 265 19.03 3.33 1.13
N HIS A 266 18.66 2.34 1.95
CA HIS A 266 18.10 1.05 1.53
C HIS A 266 16.56 1.05 1.60
N HIS A 267 15.96 -0.09 1.22
CA HIS A 267 14.53 -0.32 1.42
C HIS A 267 14.13 -0.21 2.90
N GLY A 268 13.05 0.49 3.19
CA GLY A 268 12.59 0.67 4.57
C GLY A 268 13.48 1.58 5.41
N PHE A 269 14.17 2.53 4.80
CA PHE A 269 15.10 3.48 5.44
C PHE A 269 14.47 4.28 6.61
N ASN A 270 13.16 4.37 6.68
CA ASN A 270 12.41 5.06 7.73
C ASN A 270 11.98 4.15 8.89
N LYS A 271 12.50 2.92 8.97
CA LYS A 271 12.16 1.95 10.01
C LYS A 271 13.31 1.82 11.00
N GLU A 272 13.23 2.50 12.13
CA GLU A 272 14.25 2.49 13.16
C GLU A 272 14.63 1.11 13.70
N LEU A 273 13.75 0.12 13.50
CA LEU A 273 14.07 -1.27 13.86
C LEU A 273 15.30 -1.80 13.11
N PHE A 274 15.56 -1.30 11.91
CA PHE A 274 16.69 -1.71 11.06
C PHE A 274 17.93 -0.83 11.23
N LYS A 275 18.29 -0.48 12.46
CA LYS A 275 19.50 0.33 12.74
C LYS A 275 20.78 -0.31 12.19
N LYS A 276 20.84 -1.64 12.16
CA LYS A 276 21.89 -2.40 11.48
C LYS A 276 21.38 -2.90 10.15
N LEU A 277 22.31 -3.15 9.23
CA LEU A 277 21.98 -3.76 7.95
C LEU A 277 21.36 -5.15 8.19
N GLU A 278 20.11 -5.29 7.84
CA GLU A 278 19.37 -6.54 7.93
C GLU A 278 19.17 -7.13 6.52
N ARG A 279 19.35 -8.44 6.40
CA ARG A 279 19.10 -9.13 5.13
C ARG A 279 17.88 -10.02 5.22
N SER A 280 17.09 -10.02 4.15
CA SER A 280 15.87 -10.81 4.06
C SER A 280 16.15 -12.31 4.18
N THR A 281 15.43 -12.95 5.09
CA THR A 281 15.39 -14.42 5.24
C THR A 281 14.24 -15.06 4.47
N SER A 282 13.72 -14.38 3.46
CA SER A 282 12.62 -14.88 2.63
C SER A 282 13.02 -16.20 1.99
N LYS A 283 12.12 -17.17 2.00
CA LYS A 283 12.28 -18.43 1.24
C LYS A 283 12.06 -18.24 -0.26
N ASN A 284 11.50 -17.11 -0.69
CA ASN A 284 11.38 -16.77 -2.09
C ASN A 284 12.75 -16.27 -2.60
N HIS A 285 13.31 -16.97 -3.58
CA HIS A 285 14.60 -16.67 -4.18
C HIS A 285 14.73 -15.21 -4.63
N ASP A 286 13.66 -14.61 -5.17
CA ASP A 286 13.65 -13.23 -5.66
C ASP A 286 13.86 -12.19 -4.54
N TYR A 287 13.61 -12.55 -3.29
CA TYR A 287 13.69 -11.65 -2.14
C TYR A 287 14.72 -12.06 -1.09
N ALA A 288 15.37 -13.21 -1.29
CA ALA A 288 16.41 -13.70 -0.38
C ALA A 288 17.61 -12.75 -0.38
N GLY A 289 18.14 -12.47 0.79
CA GLY A 289 19.34 -11.66 0.97
C GLY A 289 19.22 -10.16 0.69
N ARG A 290 18.06 -9.65 0.22
CA ARG A 290 17.87 -8.22 -0.05
C ARG A 290 17.92 -7.41 1.25
N ALA A 291 18.60 -6.27 1.19
CA ALA A 291 18.93 -5.45 2.34
C ALA A 291 17.79 -4.52 2.80
N TYR A 292 17.74 -4.33 4.12
CA TYR A 292 17.05 -3.25 4.81
C TYR A 292 18.05 -2.53 5.70
N GLN A 293 17.98 -1.23 5.75
CA GLN A 293 18.73 -0.45 6.73
C GLN A 293 18.05 0.88 6.99
N TYR A 294 18.00 1.28 8.26
CA TYR A 294 17.59 2.61 8.68
C TYR A 294 18.61 3.65 8.23
N ASN A 295 18.13 4.77 7.72
CA ASN A 295 18.96 5.92 7.39
C ASN A 295 18.33 7.16 8.03
N GLU A 296 18.99 7.70 9.04
CA GLU A 296 18.44 8.78 9.86
C GLU A 296 18.16 10.05 9.04
N PHE A 297 19.05 10.43 8.13
CA PHE A 297 18.87 11.60 7.29
C PHE A 297 17.65 11.43 6.37
N ALA A 298 17.58 10.30 5.66
CA ALA A 298 16.48 10.00 4.76
C ALA A 298 15.13 9.93 5.48
N ASP A 299 15.14 9.37 6.70
CA ASP A 299 13.93 9.26 7.53
C ASP A 299 13.44 10.64 7.98
N LYS A 300 14.28 11.46 8.59
CA LYS A 300 13.90 12.79 9.09
C LYS A 300 13.51 13.75 7.97
N ASP A 301 14.26 13.77 6.89
CA ASP A 301 14.00 14.65 5.75
C ASP A 301 12.69 14.25 5.05
N SER A 302 12.46 12.94 4.82
CA SER A 302 11.21 12.46 4.22
C SER A 302 9.99 12.66 5.13
N GLU A 303 10.16 12.54 6.46
CA GLU A 303 9.10 12.83 7.43
C GLU A 303 8.69 14.31 7.35
N THR A 304 9.66 15.22 7.36
CA THR A 304 9.39 16.67 7.25
C THR A 304 8.68 16.99 5.94
N LYS A 305 9.23 16.53 4.81
CA LYS A 305 8.63 16.76 3.49
C LYS A 305 7.23 16.17 3.36
N MET A 306 6.98 15.00 3.94
CA MET A 306 5.65 14.38 3.97
C MET A 306 4.63 15.26 4.71
N LEU A 307 5.00 15.74 5.90
CA LEU A 307 4.11 16.58 6.72
C LEU A 307 3.78 17.89 6.00
N ASP A 308 4.80 18.58 5.49
CA ASP A 308 4.64 19.86 4.79
C ASP A 308 3.86 19.68 3.47
N PHE A 309 4.07 18.58 2.77
CA PHE A 309 3.31 18.23 1.57
C PHE A 309 1.82 18.06 1.87
N PHE A 310 1.47 17.30 2.91
CA PHE A 310 0.07 17.15 3.27
C PHE A 310 -0.55 18.46 3.78
N GLU A 311 0.17 19.26 4.56
CA GLU A 311 -0.31 20.59 4.96
C GLU A 311 -0.62 21.48 3.78
N THR A 312 0.30 21.54 2.81
CA THR A 312 0.14 22.39 1.62
C THR A 312 -1.01 21.93 0.71
N ARG A 313 -1.26 20.61 0.64
CA ARG A 313 -2.23 20.05 -0.32
C ARG A 313 -3.62 19.83 0.26
N LEU A 314 -3.74 19.72 1.58
CA LEU A 314 -5.00 19.34 2.22
C LEU A 314 -5.61 20.45 3.11
N ASN A 315 -4.87 21.43 3.54
CA ASN A 315 -5.39 22.63 4.20
C ASN A 315 -5.61 23.75 3.20
#